data_5174640ee1c3a40e579b5238c0f1a3bc
#
_entry.id   5174640ee1c3a40e579b5238c0f1a3bc
#
_cell.length_a   1.000
_cell.length_b   1.000
_cell.length_c   1.000
_cell.angle_alpha   90.00
_cell.angle_beta   90.00
_cell.angle_gamma   90.00
#
_symmetry.space_group_name_H-M   'P 1'
#
loop_
_entity.id
_entity.type
_entity.pdbx_description
1 polymer ?
#
loop_
_entity_poly.entity_id
_entity_poly.type
_entity_poly.pdbx_seq_one_letter_code
_entity_poly.pdbx_strand_id
1 'polypeptide(L)' 'METISIIIPCYNEEEAIPVYYETMVRQMDEMEEQQKVQFELIFVDDGSKDHSLFEMRRLAQEDMRCRYL' A
#
# COMPACT_ATOMS: atom_id res chain seq x y z
N MET A 1 -1.56 -18.98 8.94
CA MET A 1 -1.54 -17.51 9.18
C MET A 1 -2.41 -16.85 8.12
N GLU A 2 -3.35 -16.02 8.54
CA GLU A 2 -4.21 -15.31 7.62
C GLU A 2 -3.49 -14.14 6.99
N THR A 3 -3.83 -13.86 5.73
CA THR A 3 -3.39 -12.66 5.03
C THR A 3 -4.61 -11.76 4.80
N ILE A 4 -4.49 -10.52 5.23
CA ILE A 4 -5.53 -9.52 5.06
C ILE A 4 -5.08 -8.54 3.99
N SER A 5 -5.90 -8.41 2.94
CA SER A 5 -5.60 -7.49 1.85
C SER A 5 -6.32 -6.17 2.07
N ILE A 6 -5.57 -5.08 2.04
CA ILE A 6 -6.11 -3.74 2.14
C ILE A 6 -6.01 -3.11 0.76
N ILE A 7 -7.16 -2.74 0.20
CA ILE A 7 -7.23 -2.20 -1.16
C ILE A 7 -7.43 -0.70 -1.08
N ILE A 8 -6.55 0.05 -1.71
CA ILE A 8 -6.60 1.50 -1.73
C ILE A 8 -6.73 1.97 -3.17
N PRO A 9 -7.94 2.39 -3.58
CA PRO A 9 -8.10 2.98 -4.91
C PRO A 9 -7.49 4.37 -4.95
N CYS A 10 -6.73 4.65 -5.99
CA CYS A 10 -6.00 5.91 -6.13
C CYS A 10 -6.25 6.53 -7.49
N TYR A 11 -6.42 7.85 -7.50
CA TYR A 11 -6.56 8.62 -8.73
C TYR A 11 -5.89 9.97 -8.52
N ASN A 12 -4.80 10.22 -9.27
CA ASN A 12 -4.04 11.47 -9.20
C ASN A 12 -3.66 11.85 -7.76
N GLU A 13 -3.07 10.89 -7.04
CA GLU A 13 -2.73 11.06 -5.63
C GLU A 13 -1.24 10.88 -5.35
N GLU A 14 -0.38 11.32 -6.27
CA GLU A 14 1.06 11.09 -6.13
C GLU A 14 1.65 11.62 -4.81
N GLU A 15 1.13 12.73 -4.29
CA GLU A 15 1.60 13.29 -3.03
C GLU A 15 1.08 12.53 -1.82
N ALA A 16 -0.10 11.95 -1.91
CA ALA A 16 -0.75 11.27 -0.81
C ALA A 16 -0.28 9.81 -0.64
N ILE A 17 0.13 9.17 -1.72
CA ILE A 17 0.49 7.75 -1.69
C ILE A 17 1.60 7.44 -0.68
N PRO A 18 2.73 8.19 -0.63
CA PRO A 18 3.74 7.92 0.40
C PRO A 18 3.23 8.11 1.82
N VAL A 19 2.30 9.05 2.03
CA VAL A 19 1.71 9.29 3.34
C VAL A 19 0.79 8.13 3.73
N TYR A 20 -0.02 7.64 2.81
CA TYR A 20 -0.84 6.46 3.04
C TYR A 20 0.01 5.26 3.42
N TYR A 21 1.10 5.06 2.69
CA TYR A 21 2.00 3.96 2.96
C TYR A 21 2.57 4.03 4.37
N GLU A 22 3.12 5.17 4.76
CA GLU A 22 3.70 5.32 6.10
C GLU A 22 2.69 5.06 7.21
N THR A 23 1.49 5.60 7.05
CA THR A 23 0.43 5.45 8.04
C THR A 23 -0.01 3.99 8.16
N MET A 24 -0.23 3.35 7.01
CA MET A 24 -0.72 1.97 6.99
C MET A 24 0.33 0.98 7.47
N VAL A 25 1.58 1.16 7.08
CA VAL A 25 2.65 0.26 7.48
C VAL A 25 2.83 0.27 8.99
N ARG A 26 2.73 1.43 9.61
CA ARG A 26 2.83 1.55 11.05
C ARG A 26 1.77 0.73 11.77
N GLN A 27 0.53 0.80 11.29
CA GLN A 27 -0.58 0.02 11.84
C GLN A 27 -0.45 -1.46 11.52
N MET A 28 -0.03 -1.80 10.31
CA MET A 28 0.14 -3.18 9.89
C MET A 28 1.21 -3.88 10.72
N ASP A 29 2.35 -3.22 10.93
CA ASP A 29 3.43 -3.78 11.74
C ASP A 29 2.95 -4.09 13.16
N GLU A 30 2.21 -3.16 13.76
CA GLU A 30 1.68 -3.33 15.09
C GLU A 30 0.71 -4.50 15.18
N MET A 31 -0.20 -4.61 14.22
CA MET A 31 -1.20 -5.67 14.21
C MET A 31 -0.61 -7.03 13.88
N GLU A 32 0.37 -7.08 12.98
CA GLU A 32 1.07 -8.32 12.66
C GLU A 32 1.78 -8.88 13.88
N GLU A 33 2.35 -8.01 14.70
CA GLU A 33 3.02 -8.42 15.92
C GLU A 33 2.04 -8.97 16.97
N GLN A 34 0.87 -8.35 17.10
CA GLN A 34 -0.09 -8.69 18.15
C GLN A 34 -1.02 -9.85 17.78
N GLN A 35 -1.41 -10.01 16.52
CA GLN A 35 -2.48 -10.91 16.13
C GLN A 35 -2.06 -12.06 15.22
N LYS A 36 -0.79 -12.18 14.89
CA LYS A 36 -0.28 -13.24 14.03
C LYS A 36 -1.00 -13.32 12.68
N VAL A 37 -1.23 -12.16 12.09
CA VAL A 37 -1.77 -12.04 10.73
C VAL A 37 -0.72 -11.40 9.85
N GLN A 38 -0.85 -11.57 8.54
CA GLN A 38 -0.05 -10.85 7.55
C GLN A 38 -0.95 -9.90 6.79
N PHE A 39 -0.39 -8.77 6.40
CA PHE A 39 -1.12 -7.81 5.59
C PHE A 39 -0.47 -7.67 4.22
N GLU A 40 -1.29 -7.38 3.22
CA GLU A 40 -0.79 -6.87 1.95
C GLU A 40 -1.56 -5.60 1.60
N LEU A 41 -0.85 -4.67 0.99
CA LEU A 41 -1.39 -3.37 0.62
C LEU A 41 -1.46 -3.32 -0.90
N ILE A 42 -2.66 -3.15 -1.44
CA ILE A 42 -2.86 -3.16 -2.88
C ILE A 42 -3.36 -1.79 -3.32
N PHE A 43 -2.50 -1.06 -4.01
CA PHE A 43 -2.89 0.20 -4.62
C PHE A 43 -3.51 -0.10 -5.99
N VAL A 44 -4.68 0.47 -6.24
CA VAL A 44 -5.36 0.33 -7.52
C VAL A 44 -5.34 1.69 -8.22
N ASP A 45 -4.66 1.76 -9.36
CA ASP A 45 -4.59 2.98 -10.14
C ASP A 45 -5.83 3.08 -11.04
N ASP A 46 -6.61 4.11 -10.86
CA ASP A 46 -7.84 4.34 -11.61
C ASP A 46 -7.62 5.35 -12.74
N GLY A 47 -6.57 5.12 -13.53
CA GLY A 47 -6.28 5.96 -14.70
C GLY A 47 -5.60 7.28 -14.36
N SER A 48 -4.73 7.28 -13.35
CA SER A 48 -4.02 8.50 -12.94
C SER A 48 -3.18 9.08 -14.08
N LYS A 49 -3.17 10.40 -14.18
CA LYS A 49 -2.39 11.14 -15.17
C LYS A 49 -1.15 11.79 -14.58
N ASP A 50 -0.98 11.70 -13.28
CA ASP A 50 0.20 12.20 -12.57
C ASP A 50 1.19 11.05 -12.34
N HIS A 51 2.09 11.19 -11.36
CA HIS A 51 3.08 10.18 -11.04
C HIS A 51 2.62 9.16 -9.98
N SER A 52 1.31 9.01 -9.78
CA SER A 52 0.77 8.05 -8.81
C SER A 52 1.26 6.63 -9.09
N LEU A 53 1.22 6.19 -10.34
CA LEU A 53 1.67 4.85 -10.71
C LEU A 53 3.16 4.66 -10.44
N PHE A 54 3.96 5.70 -10.65
CA PHE A 54 5.39 5.65 -10.35
C PHE A 54 5.60 5.42 -8.85
N GLU A 55 4.85 6.13 -8.00
CA GLU A 55 4.95 5.98 -6.55
C GLU A 55 4.52 4.59 -6.09
N MET A 56 3.45 4.05 -6.66
CA MET A 56 2.99 2.69 -6.35
C MET A 56 4.06 1.66 -6.71
N ARG A 57 4.66 1.83 -7.87
CA ARG A 57 5.69 0.92 -8.36
C ARG A 57 6.94 0.97 -7.47
N ARG A 58 7.31 2.17 -7.05
CA ARG A 58 8.45 2.35 -6.14
C ARG A 58 8.22 1.63 -4.81
N LEU A 59 7.03 1.80 -4.23
CA LEU A 59 6.69 1.16 -2.96
C LEU A 59 6.63 -0.37 -3.10
N ALA A 60 6.14 -0.88 -4.22
CA ALA A 60 6.08 -2.32 -4.45
C ALA A 60 7.48 -2.93 -4.55
N GLN A 61 8.46 -2.16 -5.00
CA GLN A 61 9.84 -2.62 -5.04
C GLN A 61 10.52 -2.58 -3.68
N GLU A 62 10.13 -1.65 -2.82
CA GLU A 62 10.74 -1.47 -1.51
C GLU A 62 10.13 -2.36 -0.43
N ASP A 63 8.85 -2.72 -0.56
CA ASP A 63 8.14 -3.50 0.45
C ASP A 63 7.36 -4.63 -0.23
N MET A 64 7.69 -5.86 0.13
CA MET A 64 7.06 -7.05 -0.45
C MET A 64 5.55 -7.12 -0.18
N ARG A 65 5.07 -6.42 0.83
CA ARG A 65 3.64 -6.38 1.15
C ARG A 65 2.86 -5.45 0.24
N CYS A 66 3.54 -4.58 -0.51
CA CYS A 66 2.89 -3.63 -1.40
C CYS A 66 2.78 -4.17 -2.81
N ARG A 67 1.60 -4.01 -3.40
CA ARG A 67 1.31 -4.36 -4.79
C ARG A 67 0.51 -3.24 -5.41
N TYR A 68 0.44 -3.25 -6.74
CA TYR A 68 -0.37 -2.30 -7.48
C TYR A 68 -1.01 -2.97 -8.69
N LEU A 69 -2.13 -2.43 -9.10
CA LEU A 69 -2.87 -2.89 -10.28
C LEU A 69 -3.14 -1.73 -11.23
#